data_5277efb74d9b9a27774534373dfb90df
#
_entry.id   5277efb74d9b9a27774534373dfb90df
#
_cell.length_a   1.000
_cell.length_b   1.000
_cell.length_c   1.000
_cell.angle_alpha   90.00
_cell.angle_beta   90.00
_cell.angle_gamma   90.00
#
_symmetry.space_group_name_H-M   'P 1'
#
loop_
_entity.id
_entity.type
_entity.pdbx_description
1 polymer ?
#
loop_
_entity_poly.entity_id
_entity_poly.type
_entity_poly.pdbx_seq_one_letter_code
_entity_poly.pdbx_strand_id
1 'polypeptide(L)'
;MAAVSDPIVIVSAARTPLGRFMGELSPLSAHKLGAHIIGAALERAKLTPEKIDEVFMGNVLPAGQGQAPARQAARGAKLPDATGATTVNKVCGSGMKATMLGHDIIKAGSAEIVLSGGMESMSNAPYLLTKARSGYRAGHDRIIDHMMMDGLEDAYETGRSMGDFGEATAEAYQFTRKDQDAYAMETLTRARNAVEGGAFRAEIAPITLTEKAGQRIIANDEHPLKVDPAKIPGLKAAFRANGTITPAASSANADGAAALILAKRSLADRDSLPVLAEIKGHATHSQEPQWFTTAPIPAIRKLLDRVGWSVGDVDLFEINEAFAVVAMAAQKDLGIPREKLNVNGGACALGHPIGATGARLIVTLLHALEAQNLKRGVAALCIGGGEATAIAIERVIHR
;
A
#
# COMPACT_ATOMS: atom_id res chain seq x y z
N MET A 1 9.75 -39.23 3.66
CA MET A 1 8.47 -38.55 3.42
C MET A 1 8.75 -37.06 3.37
N ALA A 2 8.52 -36.37 2.26
CA ALA A 2 8.59 -34.91 2.25
C ALA A 2 7.56 -34.40 3.27
N ALA A 3 7.99 -33.57 4.20
CA ALA A 3 7.07 -32.95 5.16
C ALA A 3 6.00 -32.21 4.33
N VAL A 4 4.74 -32.52 4.57
CA VAL A 4 3.63 -31.76 3.97
C VAL A 4 3.83 -30.31 4.43
N SER A 5 4.12 -29.41 3.48
CA SER A 5 4.33 -28.01 3.85
C SER A 5 3.02 -27.43 4.37
N ASP A 6 3.04 -26.93 5.60
CA ASP A 6 1.91 -26.23 6.20
C ASP A 6 1.92 -24.79 5.66
N PRO A 7 1.04 -24.43 4.71
CA PRO A 7 1.10 -23.13 4.05
C PRO A 7 0.66 -22.01 4.99
N ILE A 8 1.19 -20.81 4.76
CA ILE A 8 0.77 -19.62 5.48
C ILE A 8 -0.41 -19.00 4.74
N VAL A 9 -1.49 -18.78 5.50
CA VAL A 9 -2.77 -18.29 4.97
C VAL A 9 -3.13 -16.92 5.53
N ILE A 10 -3.88 -16.16 4.76
CA ILE A 10 -4.53 -14.92 5.16
C ILE A 10 -5.89 -15.30 5.74
N VAL A 11 -6.11 -15.00 7.02
CA VAL A 11 -7.38 -15.29 7.71
C VAL A 11 -8.24 -14.04 7.89
N SER A 12 -7.68 -12.87 7.67
CA SER A 12 -8.42 -11.59 7.64
C SER A 12 -7.69 -10.56 6.80
N ALA A 13 -8.47 -9.69 6.16
CA ALA A 13 -7.97 -8.57 5.39
C ALA A 13 -8.95 -7.39 5.48
N ALA A 14 -8.44 -6.20 5.79
CA ALA A 14 -9.24 -5.00 5.90
C ALA A 14 -8.39 -3.76 5.60
N ARG A 15 -9.04 -2.68 5.12
CA ARG A 15 -8.44 -1.35 5.01
C ARG A 15 -9.41 -0.26 5.48
N THR A 16 -8.88 0.87 5.85
CA THR A 16 -9.68 2.09 6.00
C THR A 16 -10.10 2.62 4.61
N PRO A 17 -11.11 3.50 4.53
CA PRO A 17 -11.17 4.41 3.38
C PRO A 17 -9.85 5.18 3.27
N LEU A 18 -9.53 5.67 2.07
CA LEU A 18 -8.36 6.51 1.82
C LEU A 18 -8.79 7.98 1.79
N GLY A 19 -8.24 8.78 2.70
CA GLY A 19 -8.44 10.24 2.74
C GLY A 19 -7.45 10.94 1.83
N ARG A 20 -7.88 12.04 1.21
CA ARG A 20 -6.98 12.95 0.48
C ARG A 20 -6.01 13.63 1.46
N PHE A 21 -4.90 14.10 0.93
CA PHE A 21 -4.02 15.01 1.68
C PHE A 21 -4.81 16.22 2.21
N MET A 22 -4.72 16.46 3.52
CA MET A 22 -5.51 17.47 4.24
C MET A 22 -7.04 17.30 4.09
N GLY A 23 -7.50 16.07 3.82
CA GLY A 23 -8.90 15.71 3.62
C GLY A 23 -9.59 15.16 4.87
N GLU A 24 -10.57 14.30 4.65
CA GLU A 24 -11.50 13.81 5.68
C GLU A 24 -10.83 13.02 6.81
N LEU A 25 -9.71 12.34 6.53
CA LEU A 25 -8.95 11.58 7.53
C LEU A 25 -7.83 12.38 8.21
N SER A 26 -7.58 13.63 7.81
CA SER A 26 -6.52 14.48 8.39
C SER A 26 -6.60 14.70 9.92
N PRO A 27 -7.76 14.58 10.60
CA PRO A 27 -7.80 14.66 12.07
C PRO A 27 -7.18 13.43 12.77
N LEU A 28 -6.87 12.36 12.04
CA LEU A 28 -6.36 11.11 12.60
C LEU A 28 -4.87 10.93 12.31
N SER A 29 -4.10 10.66 13.37
CA SER A 29 -2.71 10.24 13.20
C SER A 29 -2.60 8.82 12.64
N ALA A 30 -1.44 8.48 12.04
CA ALA A 30 -1.23 7.16 11.46
C ALA A 30 -1.51 6.02 12.44
N HIS A 31 -1.03 6.11 13.68
CA HIS A 31 -1.26 5.06 14.69
C HIS A 31 -2.74 4.92 15.11
N LYS A 32 -3.57 5.99 15.00
CA LYS A 32 -5.02 5.89 15.23
C LYS A 32 -5.72 5.19 14.07
N LEU A 33 -5.32 5.48 12.83
CA LEU A 33 -5.78 4.73 11.64
C LEU A 33 -5.36 3.25 11.75
N GLY A 34 -4.12 3.00 12.18
CA GLY A 34 -3.59 1.67 12.46
C GLY A 34 -4.39 0.93 13.52
N ALA A 35 -4.69 1.57 14.65
CA ALA A 35 -5.50 0.97 15.72
C ALA A 35 -6.90 0.57 15.23
N HIS A 36 -7.55 1.45 14.47
CA HIS A 36 -8.87 1.18 13.90
C HIS A 36 -8.86 -0.06 12.99
N ILE A 37 -7.88 -0.13 12.09
CA ILE A 37 -7.85 -1.25 11.13
C ILE A 37 -7.41 -2.58 11.76
N ILE A 38 -6.56 -2.55 12.77
CA ILE A 38 -6.21 -3.73 13.58
C ILE A 38 -7.47 -4.29 14.24
N GLY A 39 -8.27 -3.44 14.89
CA GLY A 39 -9.52 -3.83 15.51
C GLY A 39 -10.50 -4.45 14.49
N ALA A 40 -10.67 -3.83 13.34
CA ALA A 40 -11.52 -4.36 12.28
C ALA A 40 -11.04 -5.71 11.72
N ALA A 41 -9.71 -5.89 11.58
CA ALA A 41 -9.14 -7.15 11.14
C ALA A 41 -9.40 -8.28 12.15
N LEU A 42 -9.27 -8.01 13.44
CA LEU A 42 -9.59 -8.96 14.51
C LEU A 42 -11.08 -9.37 14.50
N GLU A 43 -11.96 -8.38 14.38
CA GLU A 43 -13.40 -8.60 14.31
C GLU A 43 -13.78 -9.51 13.12
N ARG A 44 -13.25 -9.23 11.94
CA ARG A 44 -13.49 -10.03 10.72
C ARG A 44 -12.97 -11.46 10.85
N ALA A 45 -11.82 -11.66 11.50
CA ALA A 45 -11.26 -12.98 11.78
C ALA A 45 -12.00 -13.70 12.91
N LYS A 46 -12.87 -13.02 13.67
CA LYS A 46 -13.45 -13.51 14.93
C LYS A 46 -12.38 -13.97 15.94
N LEU A 47 -11.25 -13.29 15.93
CA LEU A 47 -10.13 -13.55 16.83
C LEU A 47 -10.14 -12.60 18.01
N THR A 48 -9.85 -13.15 19.19
CA THR A 48 -9.58 -12.31 20.36
C THR A 48 -8.17 -11.73 20.31
N PRO A 49 -7.94 -10.53 20.85
CA PRO A 49 -6.63 -9.87 20.81
C PRO A 49 -5.47 -10.71 21.37
N GLU A 50 -5.76 -11.57 22.35
CA GLU A 50 -4.78 -12.44 23.04
C GLU A 50 -4.16 -13.51 22.14
N LYS A 51 -4.76 -13.76 20.97
CA LYS A 51 -4.27 -14.74 20.01
C LYS A 51 -3.15 -14.20 19.10
N ILE A 52 -2.93 -12.89 19.10
CA ILE A 52 -1.90 -12.27 18.25
C ILE A 52 -0.55 -12.32 18.96
N ASP A 53 0.42 -13.02 18.37
CA ASP A 53 1.78 -13.12 18.89
C ASP A 53 2.60 -11.88 18.59
N GLU A 54 2.55 -11.40 17.32
CA GLU A 54 3.36 -10.30 16.81
C GLU A 54 2.57 -9.39 15.88
N VAL A 55 2.94 -8.11 15.87
CA VAL A 55 2.39 -7.07 15.00
C VAL A 55 3.51 -6.41 14.19
N PHE A 56 3.38 -6.41 12.87
CA PHE A 56 4.24 -5.63 11.98
C PHE A 56 3.42 -4.57 11.25
N MET A 57 3.71 -3.30 11.47
CA MET A 57 3.04 -2.20 10.77
C MET A 57 4.02 -1.31 10.04
N GLY A 58 3.81 -1.16 8.73
CA GLY A 58 4.53 -0.19 7.92
C GLY A 58 4.16 1.24 8.31
N ASN A 59 5.17 2.11 8.44
CA ASN A 59 5.00 3.55 8.63
C ASN A 59 6.30 4.25 8.21
N VAL A 60 6.20 5.21 7.31
CA VAL A 60 7.36 5.87 6.68
C VAL A 60 7.63 7.24 7.29
N LEU A 61 6.60 7.94 7.71
CA LEU A 61 6.66 9.31 8.22
C LEU A 61 6.39 9.36 9.73
N PRO A 62 7.28 8.80 10.57
CA PRO A 62 7.02 8.64 12.00
C PRO A 62 7.35 9.89 12.85
N ALA A 63 7.94 10.93 12.28
CA ALA A 63 8.32 12.12 13.05
C ALA A 63 7.10 12.73 13.75
N GLY A 64 7.26 13.07 15.03
CA GLY A 64 6.19 13.67 15.84
C GLY A 64 5.11 12.68 16.32
N GLN A 65 5.13 11.42 15.95
CA GLN A 65 4.14 10.42 16.39
C GLN A 65 4.45 9.81 17.78
N GLY A 66 5.61 10.07 18.34
CA GLY A 66 6.10 9.42 19.57
C GLY A 66 6.81 8.10 19.26
N GLN A 67 7.10 7.33 20.33
CA GLN A 67 7.84 6.08 20.19
C GLN A 67 6.98 4.99 19.56
N ALA A 68 7.60 4.16 18.69
CA ALA A 68 7.07 2.89 18.21
C ALA A 68 5.61 3.00 17.72
N PRO A 69 5.32 3.67 16.59
CA PRO A 69 3.96 3.84 16.08
C PRO A 69 3.16 2.53 15.95
N ALA A 70 3.79 1.42 15.52
CA ALA A 70 3.14 0.11 15.48
C ALA A 70 2.67 -0.36 16.85
N ARG A 71 3.47 -0.14 17.91
CA ARG A 71 3.10 -0.46 19.29
C ARG A 71 1.93 0.40 19.76
N GLN A 72 1.92 1.68 19.40
CA GLN A 72 0.81 2.57 19.72
C GLN A 72 -0.49 2.10 19.05
N ALA A 73 -0.41 1.68 17.78
CA ALA A 73 -1.55 1.13 17.05
C ALA A 73 -2.06 -0.17 17.69
N ALA A 74 -1.17 -1.11 18.03
CA ALA A 74 -1.50 -2.36 18.69
C ALA A 74 -2.24 -2.12 20.03
N ARG A 75 -1.68 -1.28 20.90
CA ARG A 75 -2.32 -0.92 22.17
C ARG A 75 -3.64 -0.15 21.99
N GLY A 76 -3.70 0.74 21.00
CA GLY A 76 -4.93 1.44 20.63
C GLY A 76 -6.05 0.51 20.20
N ALA A 77 -5.71 -0.62 19.57
CA ALA A 77 -6.61 -1.71 19.23
C ALA A 77 -6.85 -2.70 20.39
N LYS A 78 -6.35 -2.42 21.58
CA LYS A 78 -6.51 -3.23 22.80
C LYS A 78 -5.84 -4.61 22.73
N LEU A 79 -4.77 -4.77 21.95
CA LEU A 79 -3.94 -5.95 22.05
C LEU A 79 -3.24 -6.00 23.42
N PRO A 80 -2.96 -7.20 23.96
CA PRO A 80 -2.27 -7.37 25.24
C PRO A 80 -0.90 -6.68 25.26
N ASP A 81 -0.47 -6.25 26.43
CA ASP A 81 0.87 -5.68 26.60
C ASP A 81 2.00 -6.72 26.31
N ALA A 82 1.68 -7.99 26.34
CA ALA A 82 2.60 -9.09 25.99
C ALA A 82 2.80 -9.25 24.47
N THR A 83 1.88 -8.76 23.63
CA THR A 83 2.03 -8.85 22.16
C THR A 83 3.16 -7.93 21.68
N GLY A 84 4.15 -8.47 20.96
CA GLY A 84 5.21 -7.70 20.32
C GLY A 84 4.68 -6.80 19.21
N ALA A 85 5.37 -5.67 18.95
CA ALA A 85 4.98 -4.81 17.83
C ALA A 85 6.20 -4.08 17.23
N THR A 86 6.38 -4.21 15.92
CA THR A 86 7.50 -3.63 15.19
C THR A 86 7.00 -2.68 14.09
N THR A 87 7.54 -1.45 14.08
CA THR A 87 7.34 -0.51 12.98
C THR A 87 8.34 -0.80 11.87
N VAL A 88 7.84 -0.98 10.64
CA VAL A 88 8.64 -1.30 9.46
C VAL A 88 8.71 -0.10 8.54
N ASN A 89 9.90 0.32 8.18
CA ASN A 89 10.12 1.32 7.13
C ASN A 89 10.92 0.69 5.97
N LYS A 90 10.29 0.57 4.84
CA LYS A 90 10.86 0.24 3.53
C LYS A 90 10.21 1.17 2.49
N VAL A 91 10.11 2.45 2.81
CA VAL A 91 9.44 3.48 2.01
C VAL A 91 8.08 2.95 1.52
N CYS A 92 7.72 3.10 0.25
CA CYS A 92 6.44 2.66 -0.33
C CYS A 92 6.12 1.17 -0.08
N GLY A 93 7.16 0.33 0.08
CA GLY A 93 7.04 -1.11 0.31
C GLY A 93 6.75 -1.54 1.75
N SER A 94 6.68 -0.61 2.71
CA SER A 94 6.63 -0.91 4.15
C SER A 94 5.51 -1.88 4.53
N GLY A 95 4.27 -1.63 4.08
CA GLY A 95 3.13 -2.47 4.41
C GLY A 95 3.21 -3.88 3.81
N MET A 96 3.70 -4.01 2.58
CA MET A 96 3.92 -5.34 1.98
C MET A 96 5.09 -6.05 2.66
N LYS A 97 6.18 -5.33 2.98
CA LYS A 97 7.31 -5.91 3.71
C LYS A 97 6.91 -6.38 5.12
N ALA A 98 6.03 -5.67 5.79
CA ALA A 98 5.43 -6.10 7.05
C ALA A 98 4.72 -7.47 6.90
N THR A 99 3.94 -7.65 5.82
CA THR A 99 3.28 -8.92 5.52
C THR A 99 4.27 -10.04 5.17
N MET A 100 5.32 -9.71 4.41
CA MET A 100 6.39 -10.67 4.09
C MET A 100 7.14 -11.14 5.36
N LEU A 101 7.45 -10.23 6.28
CA LEU A 101 8.07 -10.54 7.56
C LEU A 101 7.15 -11.43 8.41
N GLY A 102 5.86 -11.11 8.48
CA GLY A 102 4.88 -11.94 9.18
C GLY A 102 4.81 -13.36 8.62
N HIS A 103 4.79 -13.52 7.29
CA HIS A 103 4.87 -14.81 6.64
C HIS A 103 6.14 -15.57 7.04
N ASP A 104 7.30 -14.91 7.00
CA ASP A 104 8.59 -15.57 7.23
C ASP A 104 8.77 -16.01 8.68
N ILE A 105 8.35 -15.22 9.68
CA ILE A 105 8.46 -15.62 11.09
C ILE A 105 7.49 -16.74 11.48
N ILE A 106 6.29 -16.79 10.88
CA ILE A 106 5.38 -17.93 11.06
C ILE A 106 6.00 -19.19 10.45
N LYS A 107 6.55 -19.06 9.25
CA LYS A 107 7.23 -20.18 8.57
C LYS A 107 8.43 -20.68 9.35
N ALA A 108 9.18 -19.78 10.00
CA ALA A 108 10.30 -20.11 10.89
C ALA A 108 9.87 -20.73 12.23
N GLY A 109 8.59 -20.65 12.59
CA GLY A 109 8.07 -21.16 13.87
C GLY A 109 8.27 -20.21 15.05
N SER A 110 8.61 -18.94 14.81
CA SER A 110 8.79 -17.95 15.87
C SER A 110 7.47 -17.32 16.34
N ALA A 111 6.41 -17.44 15.55
CA ALA A 111 5.04 -17.01 15.87
C ALA A 111 4.04 -17.94 15.20
N GLU A 112 2.81 -17.99 15.69
CA GLU A 112 1.72 -18.79 15.13
C GLU A 112 0.70 -17.92 14.40
N ILE A 113 0.32 -16.76 14.98
CA ILE A 113 -0.61 -15.80 14.40
C ILE A 113 0.02 -14.41 14.42
N VAL A 114 0.16 -13.81 13.25
CA VAL A 114 0.77 -12.50 13.07
C VAL A 114 -0.23 -11.53 12.45
N LEU A 115 -0.33 -10.35 13.03
CA LEU A 115 -1.01 -9.23 12.42
C LEU A 115 0.02 -8.40 11.65
N SER A 116 -0.20 -8.17 10.37
CA SER A 116 0.67 -7.39 9.51
C SER A 116 -0.11 -6.31 8.76
N GLY A 117 0.54 -5.22 8.43
CA GLY A 117 -0.14 -4.16 7.70
C GLY A 117 0.70 -2.92 7.51
N GLY A 118 0.04 -1.80 7.37
CA GLY A 118 0.67 -0.49 7.30
C GLY A 118 -0.33 0.63 7.56
N MET A 119 0.19 1.76 7.94
CA MET A 119 -0.56 2.97 8.29
C MET A 119 0.25 4.19 7.90
N GLU A 120 -0.40 5.20 7.40
CA GLU A 120 0.24 6.50 7.10
C GLU A 120 -0.76 7.63 7.23
N SER A 121 -0.31 8.75 7.74
CA SER A 121 -1.01 10.02 7.67
C SER A 121 -0.06 11.07 7.13
N MET A 122 -0.06 11.22 5.82
CA MET A 122 0.78 12.20 5.13
C MET A 122 0.34 13.63 5.50
N SER A 123 -0.94 13.81 5.81
CA SER A 123 -1.50 15.08 6.29
C SER A 123 -0.90 15.55 7.62
N ASN A 124 -0.42 14.62 8.45
CA ASN A 124 0.15 14.91 9.77
C ASN A 124 1.68 14.83 9.81
N ALA A 125 2.34 14.65 8.67
CA ALA A 125 3.79 14.72 8.60
C ALA A 125 4.27 16.15 8.95
N PRO A 126 5.13 16.32 9.98
CA PRO A 126 5.51 17.64 10.43
C PRO A 126 6.58 18.28 9.56
N TYR A 127 6.78 19.58 9.73
CA TYR A 127 7.97 20.27 9.24
C TYR A 127 9.12 20.13 10.25
N LEU A 128 10.36 20.06 9.74
CA LEU A 128 11.57 19.81 10.49
C LEU A 128 12.50 21.03 10.52
N LEU A 129 13.11 21.24 11.67
CA LEU A 129 14.19 22.21 11.88
C LEU A 129 15.49 21.44 12.15
N THR A 130 16.17 21.02 11.10
CA THR A 130 17.30 20.08 11.17
C THR A 130 18.51 20.59 11.97
N LYS A 131 18.68 21.91 12.05
CA LYS A 131 19.78 22.56 12.80
C LYS A 131 19.37 23.08 14.19
N ALA A 132 18.13 22.85 14.62
CA ALA A 132 17.64 23.40 15.90
C ALA A 132 18.49 22.96 17.11
N ARG A 133 18.99 21.71 17.11
CA ARG A 133 19.82 21.17 18.21
C ARG A 133 21.19 21.84 18.30
N SER A 134 21.83 22.13 17.19
CA SER A 134 23.14 22.81 17.12
C SER A 134 23.03 24.34 17.10
N GLY A 135 21.83 24.85 16.90
CA GLY A 135 21.50 26.28 16.81
C GLY A 135 21.57 26.85 15.40
N TYR A 136 20.68 27.79 15.13
CA TYR A 136 20.69 28.62 13.93
C TYR A 136 21.56 29.85 14.21
N ARG A 137 22.67 29.98 13.48
CA ARG A 137 23.58 31.13 13.61
C ARG A 137 23.09 32.30 12.76
N ALA A 138 23.94 33.28 12.50
CA ALA A 138 23.60 34.41 11.61
C ALA A 138 23.24 33.97 10.21
N GLY A 139 22.21 34.57 9.64
CA GLY A 139 21.68 34.26 8.30
C GLY A 139 20.34 33.52 8.31
N HIS A 140 19.74 33.39 7.11
CA HIS A 140 18.48 32.67 6.94
C HIS A 140 18.72 31.17 6.84
N ASP A 141 17.72 30.37 7.26
CA ASP A 141 17.67 28.92 7.05
C ASP A 141 16.24 28.51 6.66
N ARG A 142 16.04 27.24 6.34
CA ARG A 142 14.78 26.73 5.82
C ARG A 142 14.11 25.76 6.78
N ILE A 143 12.79 25.70 6.72
CA ILE A 143 11.96 24.65 7.31
C ILE A 143 11.84 23.55 6.25
N ILE A 144 12.00 22.29 6.62
CA ILE A 144 12.00 21.15 5.72
C ILE A 144 10.72 20.35 5.94
N ASP A 145 10.00 20.06 4.86
CA ASP A 145 8.84 19.17 4.90
C ASP A 145 9.31 17.71 5.05
N HIS A 146 8.93 17.08 6.17
CA HIS A 146 9.24 15.66 6.44
C HIS A 146 8.68 14.73 5.35
N MET A 147 7.47 15.00 4.87
CA MET A 147 6.84 14.20 3.83
C MET A 147 7.67 14.23 2.53
N MET A 148 8.17 15.40 2.15
CA MET A 148 9.01 15.53 0.96
C MET A 148 10.37 14.87 1.19
N MET A 149 11.09 15.26 2.22
CA MET A 149 12.47 14.83 2.46
C MET A 149 12.62 13.32 2.66
N ASP A 150 11.73 12.72 3.47
CA ASP A 150 11.87 11.30 3.86
C ASP A 150 10.95 10.37 3.08
N GLY A 151 10.03 10.91 2.27
CA GLY A 151 9.05 10.12 1.53
C GLY A 151 9.06 10.28 0.02
N LEU A 152 9.33 11.49 -0.51
CA LEU A 152 9.06 11.83 -1.91
C LEU A 152 10.26 12.43 -2.67
N GLU A 153 11.37 12.71 -1.99
CA GLU A 153 12.64 13.12 -2.58
C GLU A 153 13.64 11.96 -2.57
N ASP A 154 14.58 12.00 -3.51
CA ASP A 154 15.64 11.01 -3.56
C ASP A 154 16.68 11.25 -2.45
N ALA A 155 17.10 10.18 -1.80
CA ALA A 155 18.08 10.24 -0.72
C ALA A 155 19.51 10.45 -1.19
N TYR A 156 19.80 10.15 -2.45
CA TYR A 156 21.15 10.16 -3.05
C TYR A 156 21.41 11.42 -3.88
N GLU A 157 20.35 11.95 -4.52
CA GLU A 157 20.39 13.19 -5.29
C GLU A 157 19.45 14.22 -4.61
N THR A 158 19.97 14.93 -3.61
CA THR A 158 19.18 15.89 -2.78
C THR A 158 18.38 16.88 -3.62
N GLY A 159 17.08 16.97 -3.33
CA GLY A 159 16.14 17.87 -4.01
C GLY A 159 15.59 17.33 -5.32
N ARG A 160 15.97 16.13 -5.75
CA ARG A 160 15.39 15.46 -6.89
C ARG A 160 14.14 14.70 -6.46
N SER A 161 13.02 15.02 -7.08
CA SER A 161 11.75 14.38 -6.74
C SER A 161 11.61 13.00 -7.37
N MET A 162 10.81 12.12 -6.77
CA MET A 162 10.47 10.82 -7.36
C MET A 162 9.83 10.97 -8.75
N GLY A 163 9.13 12.09 -9.00
CA GLY A 163 8.52 12.37 -10.29
C GLY A 163 9.53 12.62 -11.42
N ASP A 164 10.72 13.14 -11.10
CA ASP A 164 11.81 13.31 -12.09
C ASP A 164 12.28 11.97 -12.65
N PHE A 165 12.32 10.93 -11.83
CA PHE A 165 12.61 9.56 -12.26
C PHE A 165 11.46 8.97 -13.07
N GLY A 166 10.21 9.32 -12.72
CA GLY A 166 9.03 8.98 -13.52
C GLY A 166 9.14 9.55 -14.95
N GLU A 167 9.55 10.82 -15.09
CA GLU A 167 9.78 11.45 -16.41
C GLU A 167 10.89 10.73 -17.20
N ALA A 168 11.97 10.32 -16.55
CA ALA A 168 13.03 9.52 -17.20
C ALA A 168 12.49 8.18 -17.73
N THR A 169 11.58 7.55 -16.99
CA THR A 169 10.90 6.33 -17.44
C THR A 169 9.95 6.61 -18.60
N ALA A 170 9.16 7.68 -18.53
CA ALA A 170 8.29 8.08 -19.64
C ALA A 170 9.09 8.27 -20.95
N GLU A 171 10.25 8.91 -20.85
CA GLU A 171 11.17 9.13 -21.97
C GLU A 171 11.75 7.81 -22.50
N ALA A 172 12.27 6.96 -21.63
CA ALA A 172 12.86 5.67 -22.01
C ALA A 172 11.86 4.72 -22.68
N TYR A 173 10.61 4.72 -22.22
CA TYR A 173 9.53 3.89 -22.78
C TYR A 173 8.76 4.58 -23.91
N GLN A 174 9.06 5.86 -24.20
CA GLN A 174 8.35 6.69 -25.17
C GLN A 174 6.84 6.83 -24.86
N PHE A 175 6.49 6.87 -23.57
CA PHE A 175 5.13 7.14 -23.15
C PHE A 175 4.83 8.62 -23.30
N THR A 176 3.90 8.94 -24.22
CA THR A 176 3.51 10.32 -24.44
C THR A 176 2.64 10.85 -23.31
N ARG A 177 2.48 12.16 -23.25
CA ARG A 177 1.51 12.81 -22.37
C ARG A 177 0.09 12.24 -22.59
N LYS A 178 -0.30 12.03 -23.86
CA LYS A 178 -1.61 11.49 -24.21
C LYS A 178 -1.82 10.08 -23.66
N ASP A 179 -0.81 9.22 -23.73
CA ASP A 179 -0.89 7.87 -23.20
C ASP A 179 -1.09 7.86 -21.69
N GLN A 180 -0.36 8.73 -20.98
CA GLN A 180 -0.45 8.87 -19.53
C GLN A 180 -1.78 9.48 -19.08
N ASP A 181 -2.30 10.48 -19.79
CA ASP A 181 -3.62 11.05 -19.52
C ASP A 181 -4.73 10.02 -19.77
N ALA A 182 -4.61 9.20 -20.82
CA ALA A 182 -5.57 8.12 -21.10
C ALA A 182 -5.56 7.08 -19.97
N TYR A 183 -4.37 6.69 -19.48
CA TYR A 183 -4.23 5.80 -18.34
C TYR A 183 -4.85 6.40 -17.07
N ALA A 184 -4.56 7.69 -16.78
CA ALA A 184 -5.09 8.40 -15.63
C ALA A 184 -6.62 8.51 -15.65
N MET A 185 -7.21 8.77 -16.82
CA MET A 185 -8.66 8.80 -17.02
C MET A 185 -9.28 7.42 -16.77
N GLU A 186 -8.65 6.37 -17.28
CA GLU A 186 -9.17 5.01 -17.11
C GLU A 186 -9.10 4.57 -15.65
N THR A 187 -7.97 4.76 -14.95
CA THR A 187 -7.83 4.39 -13.54
C THR A 187 -8.80 5.19 -12.65
N LEU A 188 -9.04 6.47 -12.96
CA LEU A 188 -10.06 7.29 -12.27
C LEU A 188 -11.47 6.74 -12.51
N THR A 189 -11.80 6.38 -13.74
CA THR A 189 -13.11 5.82 -14.09
C THR A 189 -13.34 4.49 -13.36
N ARG A 190 -12.35 3.61 -13.35
CA ARG A 190 -12.40 2.33 -12.61
C ARG A 190 -12.60 2.56 -11.12
N ALA A 191 -11.85 3.49 -10.51
CA ALA A 191 -11.96 3.80 -9.08
C ALA A 191 -13.34 4.37 -8.72
N ARG A 192 -13.89 5.27 -9.53
CA ARG A 192 -15.24 5.79 -9.35
C ARG A 192 -16.29 4.70 -9.42
N ASN A 193 -16.25 3.89 -10.46
CA ASN A 193 -17.17 2.78 -10.64
C ASN A 193 -17.07 1.80 -9.46
N ALA A 194 -15.88 1.55 -8.93
CA ALA A 194 -15.67 0.69 -7.77
C ALA A 194 -16.27 1.31 -6.49
N VAL A 195 -16.09 2.61 -6.25
CA VAL A 195 -16.67 3.31 -5.10
C VAL A 195 -18.20 3.34 -5.21
N GLU A 196 -18.75 3.82 -6.33
CA GLU A 196 -20.19 3.99 -6.54
C GLU A 196 -20.91 2.65 -6.63
N GLY A 197 -20.31 1.67 -7.30
CA GLY A 197 -20.81 0.29 -7.41
C GLY A 197 -20.64 -0.54 -6.15
N GLY A 198 -19.90 -0.05 -5.16
CA GLY A 198 -19.71 -0.72 -3.87
C GLY A 198 -18.71 -1.88 -3.90
N ALA A 199 -17.83 -1.96 -4.89
CA ALA A 199 -16.81 -3.00 -4.98
C ALA A 199 -15.85 -2.99 -3.77
N PHE A 200 -15.64 -1.83 -3.14
CA PHE A 200 -14.78 -1.70 -1.98
C PHE A 200 -15.49 -1.93 -0.63
N ARG A 201 -16.81 -2.17 -0.60
CA ARG A 201 -17.55 -2.31 0.68
C ARG A 201 -17.07 -3.47 1.53
N ALA A 202 -16.67 -4.57 0.91
CA ALA A 202 -16.18 -5.74 1.62
C ALA A 202 -14.80 -5.52 2.27
N GLU A 203 -13.95 -4.71 1.66
CA GLU A 203 -12.59 -4.46 2.15
C GLU A 203 -12.50 -3.27 3.12
N ILE A 204 -13.35 -2.25 2.98
CA ILE A 204 -13.32 -1.05 3.80
C ILE A 204 -13.94 -1.31 5.18
N ALA A 205 -13.23 -0.88 6.23
CA ALA A 205 -13.76 -0.68 7.58
C ALA A 205 -14.07 0.82 7.76
N PRO A 206 -15.34 1.23 7.78
CA PRO A 206 -15.71 2.64 7.90
C PRO A 206 -15.19 3.26 9.21
N ILE A 207 -14.81 4.53 9.14
CA ILE A 207 -14.32 5.29 10.29
C ILE A 207 -15.40 6.25 10.77
N THR A 208 -15.71 6.22 12.07
CA THR A 208 -16.57 7.21 12.70
C THR A 208 -15.74 8.29 13.35
N LEU A 209 -15.84 9.53 12.87
CA LEU A 209 -15.29 10.70 13.51
C LEU A 209 -16.29 11.37 14.42
N THR A 210 -15.90 11.66 15.64
CA THR A 210 -16.70 12.45 16.58
C THR A 210 -16.25 13.90 16.51
N GLU A 211 -17.08 14.76 15.99
CA GLU A 211 -16.87 16.19 15.83
C GLU A 211 -17.81 16.99 16.74
N LYS A 212 -17.58 18.31 16.89
CA LYS A 212 -18.47 19.17 17.70
C LYS A 212 -19.93 19.15 17.20
N ALA A 213 -20.15 18.97 15.91
CA ALA A 213 -21.45 18.92 15.26
C ALA A 213 -22.15 17.54 15.33
N GLY A 214 -21.47 16.51 15.85
CA GLY A 214 -22.00 15.14 15.92
C GLY A 214 -21.03 14.10 15.37
N GLN A 215 -21.54 12.93 15.03
CA GLN A 215 -20.74 11.85 14.42
C GLN A 215 -20.85 11.90 12.90
N ARG A 216 -19.73 11.70 12.22
CA ARG A 216 -19.64 11.55 10.76
C ARG A 216 -18.97 10.23 10.43
N ILE A 217 -19.61 9.44 9.56
CA ILE A 217 -19.09 8.16 9.09
C ILE A 217 -18.41 8.39 7.74
N ILE A 218 -17.13 7.99 7.63
CA ILE A 218 -16.35 7.98 6.39
C ILE A 218 -16.26 6.52 5.95
N ALA A 219 -16.89 6.20 4.82
CA ALA A 219 -17.02 4.84 4.32
C ALA A 219 -16.50 4.66 2.88
N ASN A 220 -16.10 5.73 2.22
CA ASN A 220 -15.65 5.71 0.83
C ASN A 220 -14.28 6.37 0.68
N ASP A 221 -13.53 5.94 -0.33
CA ASP A 221 -12.31 6.61 -0.74
C ASP A 221 -12.64 8.01 -1.26
N GLU A 222 -11.97 9.02 -0.73
CA GLU A 222 -12.32 10.42 -0.97
C GLU A 222 -11.87 10.92 -2.34
N HIS A 223 -10.64 10.57 -2.76
CA HIS A 223 -10.00 11.20 -3.92
C HIS A 223 -10.76 10.97 -5.23
N PRO A 224 -11.22 9.74 -5.58
CA PRO A 224 -11.91 9.50 -6.85
C PRO A 224 -13.17 10.36 -7.02
N LEU A 225 -13.86 10.66 -5.93
CA LEU A 225 -15.11 11.44 -5.94
C LEU A 225 -14.90 12.94 -6.06
N LYS A 226 -13.67 13.43 -5.80
CA LYS A 226 -13.34 14.87 -5.81
C LYS A 226 -12.59 15.33 -7.05
N VAL A 227 -12.06 14.42 -7.86
CA VAL A 227 -11.33 14.77 -9.10
C VAL A 227 -12.33 15.05 -10.21
N ASP A 228 -12.16 16.14 -10.94
CA ASP A 228 -12.92 16.45 -12.14
C ASP A 228 -12.18 15.91 -13.38
N PRO A 229 -12.68 14.85 -14.05
CA PRO A 229 -11.99 14.26 -15.19
C PRO A 229 -11.84 15.21 -16.37
N ALA A 230 -12.74 16.18 -16.55
CA ALA A 230 -12.68 17.14 -17.64
C ALA A 230 -11.44 18.06 -17.55
N LYS A 231 -10.85 18.20 -16.36
CA LYS A 231 -9.65 19.01 -16.14
C LYS A 231 -8.35 18.30 -16.49
N ILE A 232 -8.34 16.96 -16.59
CA ILE A 232 -7.10 16.16 -16.78
C ILE A 232 -6.31 16.59 -18.02
N PRO A 233 -6.92 16.76 -19.22
CA PRO A 233 -6.17 17.16 -20.41
C PRO A 233 -5.52 18.54 -20.30
N GLY A 234 -6.09 19.44 -19.48
CA GLY A 234 -5.58 20.78 -19.25
C GLY A 234 -4.54 20.93 -18.15
N LEU A 235 -4.20 19.86 -17.43
CA LEU A 235 -3.21 19.91 -16.35
C LEU A 235 -1.80 20.20 -16.90
N LYS A 236 -1.02 20.96 -16.15
CA LYS A 236 0.40 21.17 -16.44
C LYS A 236 1.23 19.98 -15.93
N ALA A 237 2.39 19.75 -16.57
CA ALA A 237 3.39 18.83 -16.06
C ALA A 237 3.83 19.26 -14.64
N ALA A 238 4.00 18.28 -13.74
CA ALA A 238 4.21 18.56 -12.32
C ALA A 238 5.70 18.65 -11.93
N PHE A 239 6.59 17.96 -12.65
CA PHE A 239 7.98 17.78 -12.21
C PHE A 239 9.01 18.47 -13.11
N ARG A 240 8.75 18.59 -14.40
CA ARG A 240 9.63 19.28 -15.36
C ARG A 240 8.83 20.24 -16.21
N ALA A 241 9.43 21.36 -16.61
CA ALA A 241 8.77 22.38 -17.42
C ALA A 241 8.18 21.82 -18.74
N ASN A 242 8.89 20.92 -19.39
CA ASN A 242 8.50 20.22 -20.61
C ASN A 242 8.20 18.73 -20.36
N GLY A 243 7.82 18.38 -19.13
CA GLY A 243 7.51 17.01 -18.75
C GLY A 243 6.15 16.53 -19.25
N THR A 244 5.89 15.26 -19.03
CA THR A 244 4.68 14.58 -19.47
C THR A 244 3.80 14.13 -18.30
N ILE A 245 4.37 14.00 -17.10
CA ILE A 245 3.67 13.54 -15.91
C ILE A 245 2.91 14.70 -15.25
N THR A 246 1.61 14.52 -15.13
CA THR A 246 0.71 15.47 -14.46
C THR A 246 0.34 15.01 -13.06
N PRO A 247 -0.28 15.87 -12.23
CA PRO A 247 -0.87 15.40 -10.96
C PRO A 247 -1.86 14.25 -11.12
N ALA A 248 -2.55 14.12 -12.25
CA ALA A 248 -3.47 13.01 -12.51
C ALA A 248 -2.76 11.71 -12.88
N ALA A 249 -1.56 11.80 -13.48
CA ALA A 249 -0.71 10.64 -13.79
C ALA A 249 0.27 10.30 -12.66
N SER A 250 0.10 10.92 -11.49
CA SER A 250 0.86 10.70 -10.26
C SER A 250 -0.08 10.21 -9.16
N SER A 251 0.42 9.39 -8.25
CA SER A 251 -0.34 9.04 -7.05
C SER A 251 -0.60 10.27 -6.19
N ALA A 252 -1.80 10.38 -5.65
CA ALA A 252 -2.12 11.44 -4.71
C ALA A 252 -1.57 11.11 -3.31
N ASN A 253 -1.01 12.12 -2.63
CA ASN A 253 -0.72 12.01 -1.19
C ASN A 253 -2.01 11.71 -0.44
N ALA A 254 -1.96 10.79 0.51
CA ALA A 254 -3.16 10.28 1.16
C ALA A 254 -2.91 9.82 2.61
N ASP A 255 -4.00 9.67 3.35
CA ASP A 255 -4.05 9.10 4.68
C ASP A 255 -4.80 7.76 4.63
N GLY A 256 -4.33 6.75 5.35
CA GLY A 256 -5.01 5.45 5.38
C GLY A 256 -4.21 4.36 6.07
N ALA A 257 -4.86 3.22 6.28
CA ALA A 257 -4.25 2.02 6.86
C ALA A 257 -4.87 0.76 6.28
N ALA A 258 -4.10 -0.34 6.30
CA ALA A 258 -4.57 -1.67 5.93
C ALA A 258 -3.93 -2.71 6.84
N ALA A 259 -4.65 -3.79 7.13
CA ALA A 259 -4.17 -4.89 7.98
C ALA A 259 -4.62 -6.25 7.45
N LEU A 260 -3.75 -7.22 7.65
CA LEU A 260 -3.99 -8.64 7.39
C LEU A 260 -3.63 -9.45 8.63
N ILE A 261 -4.33 -10.54 8.85
CA ILE A 261 -3.96 -11.54 9.86
C ILE A 261 -3.51 -12.80 9.14
N LEU A 262 -2.34 -13.30 9.53
CA LEU A 262 -1.68 -14.44 8.95
C LEU A 262 -1.56 -15.57 9.97
N ALA A 263 -1.73 -16.82 9.53
CA ALA A 263 -1.56 -17.99 10.36
C ALA A 263 -1.10 -19.20 9.51
N LYS A 264 -0.62 -20.27 10.16
CA LYS A 264 -0.48 -21.57 9.49
C LYS A 264 -1.86 -22.13 9.13
N ARG A 265 -1.96 -22.83 7.99
CA ARG A 265 -3.20 -23.45 7.53
C ARG A 265 -3.76 -24.45 8.56
N SER A 266 -2.92 -25.28 9.12
CA SER A 266 -3.32 -26.26 10.14
C SER A 266 -3.91 -25.60 11.39
N LEU A 267 -3.37 -24.45 11.81
CA LEU A 267 -3.89 -23.68 12.92
C LEU A 267 -5.24 -23.05 12.57
N ALA A 268 -5.35 -22.46 11.38
CA ALA A 268 -6.59 -21.86 10.92
C ALA A 268 -7.72 -22.90 10.85
N ASP A 269 -7.44 -24.10 10.34
CA ASP A 269 -8.40 -25.20 10.28
C ASP A 269 -8.78 -25.69 11.69
N ARG A 270 -7.80 -25.86 12.60
CA ARG A 270 -8.04 -26.29 13.99
C ARG A 270 -8.94 -25.30 14.75
N ASP A 271 -8.67 -24.01 14.62
CA ASP A 271 -9.37 -22.95 15.34
C ASP A 271 -10.59 -22.42 14.56
N SER A 272 -10.95 -23.06 13.44
CA SER A 272 -12.08 -22.71 12.56
C SER A 272 -12.07 -21.25 12.10
N LEU A 273 -10.85 -20.72 11.82
CA LEU A 273 -10.69 -19.36 11.29
C LEU A 273 -11.06 -19.32 9.80
N PRO A 274 -11.58 -18.18 9.30
CA PRO A 274 -11.76 -17.98 7.88
C PRO A 274 -10.42 -18.15 7.15
N VAL A 275 -10.38 -18.90 6.06
CA VAL A 275 -9.19 -18.97 5.20
C VAL A 275 -9.53 -18.30 3.88
N LEU A 276 -8.99 -17.11 3.66
CA LEU A 276 -9.28 -16.29 2.50
C LEU A 276 -8.36 -16.65 1.32
N ALA A 277 -7.06 -16.72 1.57
CA ALA A 277 -6.06 -17.06 0.56
C ALA A 277 -4.81 -17.67 1.21
N GLU A 278 -4.04 -18.41 0.41
CA GLU A 278 -2.68 -18.85 0.71
C GLU A 278 -1.69 -17.85 0.14
N ILE A 279 -0.64 -17.51 0.87
CA ILE A 279 0.52 -16.78 0.35
C ILE A 279 1.44 -17.80 -0.32
N LYS A 280 1.50 -17.78 -1.65
CA LYS A 280 2.33 -18.71 -2.43
C LYS A 280 3.81 -18.38 -2.37
N GLY A 281 4.13 -17.11 -2.23
CA GLY A 281 5.49 -16.63 -2.12
C GLY A 281 5.57 -15.11 -2.24
N HIS A 282 6.76 -14.61 -2.02
CA HIS A 282 7.07 -13.18 -2.18
C HIS A 282 8.51 -13.00 -2.71
N ALA A 283 8.79 -11.84 -3.26
CA ALA A 283 10.11 -11.48 -3.76
C ALA A 283 10.42 -10.00 -3.55
N THR A 284 11.71 -9.69 -3.48
CA THR A 284 12.25 -8.34 -3.55
C THR A 284 13.21 -8.22 -4.72
N HIS A 285 13.31 -7.02 -5.26
CA HIS A 285 14.31 -6.65 -6.25
C HIS A 285 14.89 -5.29 -5.91
N SER A 286 16.16 -5.08 -6.23
CA SER A 286 16.85 -3.80 -6.07
C SER A 286 17.68 -3.53 -7.31
N GLN A 287 17.71 -2.28 -7.75
CA GLN A 287 18.45 -1.79 -8.92
C GLN A 287 18.87 -0.33 -8.69
N GLU A 288 19.42 0.33 -9.70
CA GLU A 288 19.80 1.74 -9.60
C GLU A 288 18.59 2.61 -9.21
N PRO A 289 18.74 3.54 -8.23
CA PRO A 289 17.64 4.36 -7.71
C PRO A 289 16.83 5.08 -8.79
N GLN A 290 17.48 5.59 -9.83
CA GLN A 290 16.80 6.30 -10.92
C GLN A 290 15.76 5.45 -11.68
N TRP A 291 15.89 4.14 -11.63
CA TRP A 291 14.98 3.20 -12.31
C TRP A 291 13.98 2.52 -11.37
N PHE A 292 13.74 3.08 -10.18
CA PHE A 292 12.82 2.49 -9.21
C PHE A 292 11.43 2.20 -9.81
N THR A 293 10.99 2.99 -10.77
CA THR A 293 9.70 2.86 -11.46
C THR A 293 9.53 1.55 -12.22
N THR A 294 10.63 0.95 -12.70
CA THR A 294 10.63 -0.34 -13.42
C THR A 294 10.98 -1.53 -12.53
N ALA A 295 11.40 -1.30 -11.29
CA ALA A 295 11.78 -2.34 -10.34
C ALA A 295 10.68 -3.41 -10.07
N PRO A 296 9.36 -3.12 -10.15
CA PRO A 296 8.32 -4.14 -10.05
C PRO A 296 8.44 -5.25 -11.11
N ILE A 297 8.94 -4.94 -12.30
CA ILE A 297 9.04 -5.90 -13.41
C ILE A 297 9.93 -7.10 -13.04
N PRO A 298 11.22 -6.91 -12.69
CA PRO A 298 12.05 -8.02 -12.25
C PRO A 298 11.61 -8.63 -10.91
N ALA A 299 10.98 -7.86 -10.02
CA ALA A 299 10.43 -8.42 -8.79
C ALA A 299 9.30 -9.42 -9.07
N ILE A 300 8.38 -9.08 -10.00
CA ILE A 300 7.30 -9.97 -10.42
C ILE A 300 7.86 -11.19 -11.15
N ARG A 301 8.80 -11.04 -12.10
CA ARG A 301 9.45 -12.17 -12.79
C ARG A 301 10.06 -13.15 -11.78
N LYS A 302 10.88 -12.64 -10.84
CA LYS A 302 11.49 -13.44 -9.77
C LYS A 302 10.46 -14.14 -8.88
N LEU A 303 9.34 -13.48 -8.61
CA LEU A 303 8.24 -14.08 -7.86
C LEU A 303 7.58 -15.21 -8.63
N LEU A 304 7.21 -14.98 -9.89
CA LEU A 304 6.55 -15.95 -10.75
C LEU A 304 7.43 -17.22 -10.94
N ASP A 305 8.72 -17.04 -11.19
CA ASP A 305 9.69 -18.14 -11.26
C ASP A 305 9.70 -18.96 -9.95
N ARG A 306 9.71 -18.28 -8.79
CA ARG A 306 9.73 -18.92 -7.47
C ARG A 306 8.50 -19.76 -7.18
N VAL A 307 7.31 -19.29 -7.61
CA VAL A 307 6.03 -19.97 -7.35
C VAL A 307 5.62 -20.89 -8.50
N GLY A 308 6.40 -20.94 -9.58
CA GLY A 308 6.13 -21.79 -10.75
C GLY A 308 4.93 -21.33 -11.56
N TRP A 309 4.66 -20.01 -11.62
CA TRP A 309 3.58 -19.44 -12.42
C TRP A 309 4.14 -18.67 -13.60
N SER A 310 3.40 -18.68 -14.70
CA SER A 310 3.54 -17.73 -15.81
C SER A 310 2.64 -16.51 -15.60
N VAL A 311 2.85 -15.44 -16.36
CA VAL A 311 1.93 -14.28 -16.38
C VAL A 311 0.51 -14.71 -16.76
N GLY A 312 0.36 -15.69 -17.65
CA GLY A 312 -0.93 -16.23 -18.08
C GLY A 312 -1.71 -16.94 -16.97
N ASP A 313 -1.00 -17.52 -15.99
CA ASP A 313 -1.60 -18.23 -14.84
C ASP A 313 -2.16 -17.27 -13.77
N VAL A 314 -1.83 -15.98 -13.84
CA VAL A 314 -2.30 -14.96 -12.91
C VAL A 314 -3.61 -14.37 -13.43
N ASP A 315 -4.63 -14.37 -12.59
CA ASP A 315 -5.95 -13.83 -12.93
C ASP A 315 -5.97 -12.32 -12.82
N LEU A 316 -5.43 -11.76 -11.71
CA LEU A 316 -5.40 -10.31 -11.46
C LEU A 316 -4.03 -9.86 -10.96
N PHE A 317 -3.67 -8.64 -11.37
CA PHE A 317 -2.50 -7.90 -10.89
C PHE A 317 -2.92 -6.60 -10.22
N GLU A 318 -2.36 -6.32 -9.06
CA GLU A 318 -2.41 -5.01 -8.39
C GLU A 318 -0.98 -4.45 -8.35
N ILE A 319 -0.66 -3.53 -9.24
CA ILE A 319 0.64 -2.86 -9.32
C ILE A 319 0.47 -1.41 -8.92
N ASN A 320 1.17 -0.96 -7.88
CA ASN A 320 1.01 0.40 -7.39
C ASN A 320 1.33 1.44 -8.45
N GLU A 321 0.41 2.37 -8.62
CA GLU A 321 0.54 3.50 -9.52
C GLU A 321 1.20 4.69 -8.78
N ALA A 322 2.47 4.53 -8.33
CA ALA A 322 3.21 5.69 -7.83
C ALA A 322 3.19 6.82 -8.88
N PHE A 323 3.32 6.42 -10.14
CA PHE A 323 3.03 7.17 -11.36
C PHE A 323 2.36 6.21 -12.35
N ALA A 324 1.58 6.73 -13.29
CA ALA A 324 0.98 5.93 -14.35
C ALA A 324 2.02 5.10 -15.11
N VAL A 325 3.19 5.67 -15.37
CA VAL A 325 4.31 5.01 -16.08
C VAL A 325 4.80 3.73 -15.41
N VAL A 326 4.65 3.58 -14.09
CA VAL A 326 5.05 2.36 -13.36
C VAL A 326 4.21 1.17 -13.82
N ALA A 327 2.89 1.32 -13.77
CA ALA A 327 1.96 0.27 -14.19
C ALA A 327 2.00 0.06 -15.71
N MET A 328 2.14 1.14 -16.50
CA MET A 328 2.29 1.08 -17.97
C MET A 328 3.56 0.32 -18.38
N ALA A 329 4.71 0.57 -17.73
CA ALA A 329 5.95 -0.15 -18.02
C ALA A 329 5.83 -1.63 -17.65
N ALA A 330 5.28 -1.94 -16.47
CA ALA A 330 5.05 -3.32 -16.06
C ALA A 330 4.09 -4.06 -17.01
N GLN A 331 3.01 -3.41 -17.42
CA GLN A 331 2.08 -3.95 -18.40
C GLN A 331 2.77 -4.29 -19.73
N LYS A 332 3.56 -3.35 -20.26
CA LYS A 332 4.28 -3.53 -21.53
C LYS A 332 5.30 -4.67 -21.47
N ASP A 333 6.15 -4.68 -20.44
CA ASP A 333 7.29 -5.60 -20.37
C ASP A 333 6.94 -7.02 -19.92
N LEU A 334 5.84 -7.17 -19.16
CA LEU A 334 5.33 -8.45 -18.71
C LEU A 334 4.22 -9.00 -19.61
N GLY A 335 3.70 -8.18 -20.54
CA GLY A 335 2.57 -8.57 -21.39
C GLY A 335 1.27 -8.79 -20.60
N ILE A 336 1.06 -8.00 -19.52
CA ILE A 336 -0.15 -8.11 -18.70
C ILE A 336 -1.34 -7.54 -19.47
N PRO A 337 -2.44 -8.30 -19.67
CA PRO A 337 -3.67 -7.76 -20.27
C PRO A 337 -4.24 -6.63 -19.42
N ARG A 338 -4.66 -5.53 -20.05
CA ARG A 338 -5.12 -4.33 -19.32
C ARG A 338 -6.32 -4.60 -18.41
N GLU A 339 -7.19 -5.52 -18.81
CA GLU A 339 -8.35 -5.96 -18.04
C GLU A 339 -8.00 -6.74 -16.76
N LYS A 340 -6.77 -7.24 -16.65
CA LYS A 340 -6.27 -7.93 -15.45
C LYS A 340 -5.52 -7.01 -14.47
N LEU A 341 -5.20 -5.78 -14.88
CA LEU A 341 -4.34 -4.87 -14.12
C LEU A 341 -5.18 -3.77 -13.45
N ASN A 342 -5.08 -3.64 -12.12
CA ASN A 342 -5.72 -2.58 -11.32
C ASN A 342 -7.20 -2.41 -11.70
N VAL A 343 -7.95 -3.49 -11.62
CA VAL A 343 -9.33 -3.58 -12.15
C VAL A 343 -10.31 -2.60 -11.48
N ASN A 344 -10.02 -2.20 -10.26
CA ASN A 344 -10.80 -1.23 -9.49
C ASN A 344 -10.12 0.15 -9.42
N GLY A 345 -9.18 0.44 -10.34
CA GLY A 345 -8.36 1.63 -10.29
C GLY A 345 -7.20 1.49 -9.30
N GLY A 346 -6.22 2.39 -9.37
CA GLY A 346 -5.02 2.37 -8.56
C GLY A 346 -4.70 3.71 -7.91
N ALA A 347 -3.47 3.88 -7.45
CA ALA A 347 -3.07 4.99 -6.59
C ALA A 347 -3.15 6.37 -7.22
N CYS A 348 -3.08 6.49 -8.55
CA CYS A 348 -3.32 7.76 -9.24
C CYS A 348 -4.75 8.29 -8.97
N ALA A 349 -5.71 7.39 -8.78
CA ALA A 349 -7.08 7.72 -8.48
C ALA A 349 -7.43 7.60 -7.00
N LEU A 350 -6.92 6.56 -6.30
CA LEU A 350 -7.28 6.25 -4.91
C LEU A 350 -6.42 7.01 -3.89
N GLY A 351 -5.14 7.23 -4.21
CA GLY A 351 -4.13 7.77 -3.31
C GLY A 351 -3.12 6.71 -2.85
N HIS A 352 -2.00 7.23 -2.29
CA HIS A 352 -0.83 6.44 -1.92
C HIS A 352 -0.34 6.80 -0.51
N PRO A 353 -1.05 6.35 0.56
CA PRO A 353 -0.52 6.45 1.92
C PRO A 353 0.69 5.52 2.03
N ILE A 354 1.90 6.09 1.90
CA ILE A 354 3.13 5.36 1.52
C ILE A 354 3.42 4.14 2.40
N GLY A 355 3.30 4.25 3.71
CA GLY A 355 3.52 3.13 4.64
C GLY A 355 2.43 2.05 4.61
N ALA A 356 1.21 2.39 4.17
CA ALA A 356 0.06 1.50 4.14
C ALA A 356 -0.14 0.79 2.80
N THR A 357 0.30 1.39 1.71
CA THR A 357 -0.07 0.98 0.35
C THR A 357 0.26 -0.47 0.04
N GLY A 358 1.42 -0.97 0.47
CA GLY A 358 1.79 -2.36 0.20
C GLY A 358 0.80 -3.38 0.77
N ALA A 359 0.26 -3.14 1.96
CA ALA A 359 -0.80 -3.95 2.54
C ALA A 359 -2.16 -3.70 1.86
N ARG A 360 -2.47 -2.44 1.52
CA ARG A 360 -3.70 -2.07 0.79
C ARG A 360 -3.81 -2.83 -0.54
N LEU A 361 -2.72 -2.94 -1.30
CA LEU A 361 -2.71 -3.69 -2.56
C LEU A 361 -3.11 -5.15 -2.36
N ILE A 362 -2.61 -5.80 -1.31
CA ILE A 362 -2.96 -7.20 -1.02
C ILE A 362 -4.44 -7.32 -0.64
N VAL A 363 -4.94 -6.41 0.19
CA VAL A 363 -6.36 -6.37 0.59
C VAL A 363 -7.26 -6.19 -0.63
N THR A 364 -6.98 -5.19 -1.47
CA THR A 364 -7.78 -4.90 -2.68
C THR A 364 -7.72 -6.06 -3.68
N LEU A 365 -6.53 -6.64 -3.91
CA LEU A 365 -6.36 -7.79 -4.79
C LEU A 365 -7.21 -8.98 -4.33
N LEU A 366 -7.16 -9.29 -3.04
CA LEU A 366 -7.91 -10.41 -2.46
C LEU A 366 -9.43 -10.26 -2.67
N HIS A 367 -9.97 -9.08 -2.35
CA HIS A 367 -11.39 -8.81 -2.52
C HIS A 367 -11.82 -8.71 -3.99
N ALA A 368 -10.95 -8.22 -4.88
CA ALA A 368 -11.21 -8.23 -6.32
C ALA A 368 -11.27 -9.66 -6.88
N LEU A 369 -10.35 -10.54 -6.46
CA LEU A 369 -10.39 -11.96 -6.79
C LEU A 369 -11.67 -12.63 -6.30
N GLU A 370 -12.11 -12.30 -5.09
CA GLU A 370 -13.34 -12.83 -4.51
C GLU A 370 -14.57 -12.38 -5.29
N ALA A 371 -14.69 -11.08 -5.53
CA ALA A 371 -15.85 -10.49 -6.23
C ALA A 371 -16.01 -11.04 -7.66
N GLN A 372 -14.91 -11.37 -8.33
CA GLN A 372 -14.91 -11.92 -9.68
C GLN A 372 -14.83 -13.46 -9.74
N ASN A 373 -14.85 -14.12 -8.57
CA ASN A 373 -14.67 -15.57 -8.43
C ASN A 373 -13.41 -16.11 -9.13
N LEU A 374 -12.32 -15.35 -9.02
CA LEU A 374 -11.00 -15.66 -9.55
C LEU A 374 -10.09 -16.20 -8.44
N LYS A 375 -8.92 -16.74 -8.81
CA LYS A 375 -8.11 -17.54 -7.87
C LYS A 375 -6.74 -16.95 -7.58
N ARG A 376 -5.93 -16.63 -8.62
CA ARG A 376 -4.53 -16.27 -8.49
C ARG A 376 -4.28 -14.79 -8.69
N GLY A 377 -3.60 -14.18 -7.75
CA GLY A 377 -3.27 -12.77 -7.83
C GLY A 377 -1.83 -12.47 -7.47
N VAL A 378 -1.31 -11.39 -8.07
CA VAL A 378 0.01 -10.83 -7.77
C VAL A 378 -0.15 -9.36 -7.42
N ALA A 379 0.34 -8.96 -6.26
CA ALA A 379 0.50 -7.56 -5.88
C ALA A 379 1.97 -7.17 -5.90
N ALA A 380 2.29 -5.98 -6.42
CA ALA A 380 3.65 -5.45 -6.47
C ALA A 380 3.67 -3.93 -6.36
N LEU A 381 4.78 -3.39 -5.87
CA LEU A 381 4.99 -1.94 -5.88
C LEU A 381 6.47 -1.59 -6.01
N CYS A 382 6.71 -0.46 -6.65
CA CYS A 382 8.01 0.21 -6.69
C CYS A 382 8.27 0.93 -5.36
N ILE A 383 9.54 1.13 -5.06
CA ILE A 383 10.01 1.71 -3.80
C ILE A 383 11.11 2.71 -4.14
N GLY A 384 11.02 3.93 -3.62
CA GLY A 384 12.10 4.92 -3.72
C GLY A 384 13.44 4.33 -3.24
N GLY A 385 14.53 4.69 -3.91
CA GLY A 385 15.83 4.08 -3.69
C GLY A 385 16.14 2.89 -4.62
N GLY A 386 15.29 2.62 -5.63
CA GLY A 386 15.56 1.60 -6.66
C GLY A 386 15.05 0.20 -6.33
N GLU A 387 14.09 0.06 -5.44
CA GLU A 387 13.62 -1.25 -5.00
C GLU A 387 12.18 -1.57 -5.43
N ALA A 388 11.78 -2.83 -5.25
CA ALA A 388 10.40 -3.30 -5.35
C ALA A 388 10.15 -4.52 -4.44
N THR A 389 8.89 -4.71 -4.06
CA THR A 389 8.39 -5.94 -3.47
C THR A 389 7.23 -6.49 -4.31
N ALA A 390 7.08 -7.80 -4.31
CA ALA A 390 5.98 -8.51 -4.94
C ALA A 390 5.54 -9.70 -4.08
N ILE A 391 4.24 -9.98 -4.05
CA ILE A 391 3.64 -11.10 -3.33
C ILE A 391 2.60 -11.80 -4.22
N ALA A 392 2.57 -13.13 -4.18
CA ALA A 392 1.58 -13.96 -4.86
C ALA A 392 0.63 -14.60 -3.85
N ILE A 393 -0.66 -14.48 -4.11
CA ILE A 393 -1.72 -15.10 -3.31
C ILE A 393 -2.58 -16.03 -4.17
N GLU A 394 -3.06 -17.10 -3.58
CA GLU A 394 -4.01 -18.01 -4.19
C GLU A 394 -5.25 -18.13 -3.30
N ARG A 395 -6.39 -17.62 -3.77
CA ARG A 395 -7.64 -17.63 -3.01
C ARG A 395 -8.13 -19.05 -2.77
N VAL A 396 -8.62 -19.31 -1.56
CA VAL A 396 -9.28 -20.59 -1.22
C VAL A 396 -10.75 -20.48 -1.61
N ILE A 397 -11.16 -21.31 -2.57
CA ILE A 397 -12.56 -21.40 -2.98
C ILE A 397 -13.22 -22.47 -2.13
N HIS A 398 -14.08 -22.08 -1.21
CA HIS A 398 -14.92 -23.02 -0.47
C HIS A 398 -16.00 -23.54 -1.43
N ARG A 399 -16.03 -24.86 -1.61
CA ARG A 399 -17.06 -25.56 -2.39
C ARG A 399 -18.35 -25.67 -1.61
#